data_a3eaf264a13ced551af412905f41d5ce
#
_entry.id   a3eaf264a13ced551af412905f41d5ce
#
_cell.length_a   1.000
_cell.length_b   1.000
_cell.length_c   1.000
_cell.angle_alpha   90.00
_cell.angle_beta   90.00
_cell.angle_gamma   90.00
#
_symmetry.space_group_name_H-M   'P 1'
#
loop_
_entity.id
_entity.type
_entity.pdbx_description
1 polymer ?
#
loop_
_entity_poly.entity_id
_entity_poly.type
_entity_poly.pdbx_seq_one_letter_code
_entity_poly.pdbx_strand_id
1 'polypeptide(L)'
;RKKYKNWGARKLKVLLEREIDIKKIPSETTINAILKRNGLIKTRRRRMGKESRLNPKFDPKENNEIWSADYKGKFKIGNGRYCNPLTVCDSKSRLILGIKCHYKATYSSVKQSYISIFREYGLPEYLHTDNGSPFGSIKSPRRFSMLCYWLIDVGVLPVFSDPGCPQQNGRHERMHRDLKAYCKPKIMNTLSKQQEVMDEFRKEYNEIRPHESLKMKTPEFAHEKSKREYSERKILYEYPIDYKIMKVTINGAARWGAYHWVFVSSGARGRYVGAKEIGNGIWNLYYRDVLLGYFDEKVLIRNEQYVKLSRIKV
;
A
#
# COMPACT_ATOMS: atom_id res chain seq x y z
N ARG A 1 2.58 -13.77 -28.19
CA ARG A 1 2.73 -12.30 -28.16
C ARG A 1 1.42 -11.56 -28.39
N LYS A 2 0.55 -12.05 -29.30
CA LYS A 2 -0.78 -11.48 -29.52
C LYS A 2 -1.64 -11.57 -28.25
N LYS A 3 -1.63 -12.71 -27.57
CA LYS A 3 -2.28 -12.93 -26.27
C LYS A 3 -1.66 -12.08 -25.14
N TYR A 4 -0.33 -12.05 -25.04
CA TYR A 4 0.42 -11.34 -23.98
C TYR A 4 1.14 -10.10 -24.55
N LYS A 5 0.40 -9.05 -24.84
CA LYS A 5 0.87 -7.87 -25.63
C LYS A 5 2.12 -7.16 -25.08
N ASN A 6 2.39 -7.22 -23.78
CA ASN A 6 3.50 -6.52 -23.14
C ASN A 6 4.69 -7.41 -22.74
N TRP A 7 4.67 -8.71 -23.11
CA TRP A 7 5.73 -9.63 -22.72
C TRP A 7 6.87 -9.64 -23.74
N GLY A 8 8.10 -9.50 -23.26
CA GLY A 8 9.31 -9.57 -24.09
C GLY A 8 9.74 -11.01 -24.38
N ALA A 9 10.75 -11.17 -25.21
CA ALA A 9 11.28 -12.46 -25.63
C ALA A 9 11.61 -13.40 -24.47
N ARG A 10 12.24 -12.92 -23.39
CA ARG A 10 12.55 -13.71 -22.19
C ARG A 10 11.34 -14.39 -21.58
N LYS A 11 10.26 -13.64 -21.36
CA LYS A 11 9.03 -14.17 -20.76
C LYS A 11 8.32 -15.14 -21.67
N LEU A 12 8.33 -14.86 -22.99
CA LEU A 12 7.75 -15.75 -23.98
C LEU A 12 8.53 -17.05 -24.09
N LYS A 13 9.87 -17.02 -23.97
CA LYS A 13 10.70 -18.23 -23.94
C LYS A 13 10.32 -19.13 -22.77
N VAL A 14 10.19 -18.58 -21.56
CA VAL A 14 9.76 -19.34 -20.37
C VAL A 14 8.38 -19.97 -20.55
N LEU A 15 7.47 -19.30 -21.24
CA LEU A 15 6.17 -19.92 -21.55
C LEU A 15 6.32 -21.11 -22.51
N LEU A 16 7.14 -20.95 -23.57
CA LEU A 16 7.40 -22.03 -24.52
C LEU A 16 8.08 -23.23 -23.84
N GLU A 17 8.93 -22.98 -22.83
CA GLU A 17 9.57 -24.03 -22.02
C GLU A 17 8.57 -24.82 -21.13
N ARG A 18 7.39 -24.25 -20.87
CA ARG A 18 6.31 -24.92 -20.13
C ARG A 18 5.38 -25.72 -21.03
N GLU A 19 5.43 -25.51 -22.36
CA GLU A 19 4.62 -26.26 -23.34
C GLU A 19 5.35 -27.58 -23.69
N ILE A 20 4.72 -28.69 -23.36
CA ILE A 20 5.32 -30.05 -23.43
C ILE A 20 5.61 -30.50 -24.88
N ASP A 21 4.89 -29.97 -25.87
CA ASP A 21 4.94 -30.43 -27.26
C ASP A 21 6.05 -29.75 -28.12
N ILE A 22 6.82 -28.81 -27.56
CA ILE A 22 7.81 -28.08 -28.32
C ILE A 22 9.20 -28.73 -28.18
N LYS A 23 9.59 -29.53 -29.19
CA LYS A 23 10.86 -30.26 -29.20
C LYS A 23 12.13 -29.35 -29.23
N LYS A 24 12.05 -28.14 -29.81
CA LYS A 24 13.17 -27.21 -29.88
C LYS A 24 12.74 -25.77 -29.65
N ILE A 25 13.14 -25.21 -28.53
CA ILE A 25 12.79 -23.85 -28.15
C ILE A 25 13.82 -22.87 -28.69
N PRO A 26 13.39 -21.82 -29.45
CA PRO A 26 14.31 -20.82 -30.00
C PRO A 26 14.99 -20.00 -28.89
N SER A 27 16.18 -19.49 -29.17
CA SER A 27 16.89 -18.58 -28.29
C SER A 27 16.11 -17.26 -28.08
N GLU A 28 16.40 -16.54 -27.03
CA GLU A 28 15.78 -15.21 -26.77
C GLU A 28 16.03 -14.25 -27.94
N THR A 29 17.22 -14.29 -28.53
CA THR A 29 17.61 -13.49 -29.70
C THR A 29 16.75 -13.84 -30.91
N THR A 30 16.55 -15.13 -31.17
CA THR A 30 15.70 -15.63 -32.25
C THR A 30 14.25 -15.20 -32.05
N ILE A 31 13.69 -15.37 -30.85
CA ILE A 31 12.33 -14.93 -30.52
C ILE A 31 12.20 -13.42 -30.74
N ASN A 32 13.18 -12.63 -30.29
CA ASN A 32 13.17 -11.18 -30.46
C ASN A 32 13.24 -10.77 -31.96
N ALA A 33 14.03 -11.47 -32.78
CA ALA A 33 14.09 -11.26 -34.21
C ALA A 33 12.78 -11.57 -34.92
N ILE A 34 12.09 -12.67 -34.53
CA ILE A 34 10.77 -13.02 -35.04
C ILE A 34 9.75 -11.94 -34.67
N LEU A 35 9.74 -11.48 -33.43
CA LEU A 35 8.83 -10.43 -32.97
C LEU A 35 9.06 -9.11 -33.72
N LYS A 36 10.35 -8.77 -34.03
CA LYS A 36 10.69 -7.57 -34.76
C LYS A 36 10.23 -7.66 -36.21
N ARG A 37 10.50 -8.77 -36.92
CA ARG A 37 10.05 -9.00 -38.30
C ARG A 37 8.53 -8.92 -38.46
N ASN A 38 7.78 -9.35 -37.44
CA ASN A 38 6.33 -9.31 -37.45
C ASN A 38 5.74 -7.98 -36.86
N GLY A 39 6.53 -6.93 -36.67
CA GLY A 39 6.04 -5.63 -36.16
C GLY A 39 5.51 -5.67 -34.73
N LEU A 40 5.78 -6.73 -33.98
CA LEU A 40 5.25 -6.94 -32.62
C LEU A 40 6.12 -6.28 -31.53
N ILE A 41 7.18 -5.58 -31.89
CA ILE A 41 8.03 -4.79 -30.99
C ILE A 41 7.83 -3.32 -31.30
N LYS A 42 7.40 -2.56 -30.30
CA LYS A 42 7.39 -1.10 -30.36
C LYS A 42 8.78 -0.56 -30.02
N THR A 43 9.39 0.20 -30.92
CA THR A 43 10.65 0.90 -30.66
C THR A 43 10.44 1.89 -29.50
N ARG A 44 11.17 1.71 -28.41
CA ARG A 44 11.17 2.65 -27.29
C ARG A 44 12.31 3.64 -27.48
N ARG A 45 12.01 4.94 -27.48
CA ARG A 45 13.07 5.96 -27.28
C ARG A 45 13.73 5.69 -25.92
N ARG A 46 15.05 5.49 -25.94
CA ARG A 46 15.86 5.37 -24.72
C ARG A 46 15.74 6.70 -23.96
N ARG A 47 14.98 6.72 -22.86
CA ARG A 47 15.13 7.77 -21.87
C ARG A 47 16.36 7.41 -21.04
N MET A 48 17.33 8.31 -20.96
CA MET A 48 18.42 8.19 -19.99
C MET A 48 17.77 8.19 -18.60
N GLY A 49 17.76 7.03 -17.95
CA GLY A 49 17.23 6.88 -16.60
C GLY A 49 18.19 7.59 -15.65
N LYS A 50 17.68 8.49 -14.83
CA LYS A 50 18.36 8.85 -13.58
C LYS A 50 18.50 7.56 -12.77
N GLU A 51 19.70 7.30 -12.25
CA GLU A 51 19.93 6.17 -11.36
C GLU A 51 18.88 6.18 -10.24
N SER A 52 18.13 5.11 -10.17
CA SER A 52 17.17 4.87 -9.08
C SER A 52 18.02 4.61 -7.83
N ARG A 53 18.17 5.58 -6.95
CA ARG A 53 18.66 5.36 -5.60
C ARG A 53 17.65 4.43 -4.94
N LEU A 54 18.03 3.17 -4.76
CA LEU A 54 17.26 2.22 -3.95
C LEU A 54 17.20 2.78 -2.54
N ASN A 55 16.01 3.06 -2.04
CA ASN A 55 15.85 3.40 -0.63
C ASN A 55 15.77 2.08 0.15
N PRO A 56 16.78 1.73 0.98
CA PRO A 56 16.81 0.47 1.71
C PRO A 56 15.59 0.28 2.62
N LYS A 57 14.94 1.37 3.03
CA LYS A 57 13.73 1.37 3.86
C LYS A 57 12.54 0.62 3.23
N PHE A 58 12.54 0.42 1.91
CA PHE A 58 11.45 -0.23 1.16
C PHE A 58 11.91 -1.47 0.40
N ASP A 59 13.02 -2.09 0.81
CA ASP A 59 13.49 -3.35 0.24
C ASP A 59 13.20 -4.52 1.20
N PRO A 60 12.00 -5.14 1.12
CA PRO A 60 11.58 -6.20 2.01
C PRO A 60 12.47 -7.43 1.85
N LYS A 61 12.84 -8.06 2.96
CA LYS A 61 13.64 -9.28 2.99
C LYS A 61 12.76 -10.52 2.86
N GLU A 62 11.56 -10.46 3.43
CA GLU A 62 10.63 -11.59 3.51
C GLU A 62 9.26 -11.29 2.90
N ASN A 63 8.49 -12.35 2.63
CA ASN A 63 7.09 -12.23 2.25
C ASN A 63 6.29 -11.64 3.42
N ASN A 64 5.31 -10.82 3.10
CA ASN A 64 4.42 -10.18 4.08
C ASN A 64 5.12 -9.21 5.07
N GLU A 65 6.40 -8.89 4.88
CA GLU A 65 7.04 -7.81 5.63
C GLU A 65 6.42 -6.46 5.22
N ILE A 66 6.41 -6.14 3.93
CA ILE A 66 5.85 -4.89 3.42
C ILE A 66 4.86 -5.17 2.30
N TRP A 67 3.60 -4.83 2.52
CA TRP A 67 2.64 -4.70 1.43
C TRP A 67 2.57 -3.26 0.96
N SER A 68 2.42 -3.04 -0.33
CA SER A 68 2.20 -1.72 -0.92
C SER A 68 0.77 -1.61 -1.44
N ALA A 69 0.13 -0.47 -1.18
CA ALA A 69 -1.21 -0.21 -1.67
C ALA A 69 -1.28 1.17 -2.34
N ASP A 70 -1.97 1.22 -3.47
CA ASP A 70 -2.11 2.45 -4.25
C ASP A 70 -3.36 2.40 -5.13
N TYR A 71 -3.91 3.58 -5.43
CA TYR A 71 -4.94 3.74 -6.44
C TYR A 71 -4.30 3.95 -7.82
N LYS A 72 -4.63 3.08 -8.76
CA LYS A 72 -4.14 3.18 -10.16
C LYS A 72 -4.51 4.51 -10.85
N GLY A 73 -5.36 5.30 -10.27
CA GLY A 73 -6.01 6.44 -10.89
C GLY A 73 -7.34 6.08 -11.55
N LYS A 74 -8.28 7.04 -11.51
CA LYS A 74 -9.64 6.86 -11.97
C LYS A 74 -9.75 6.80 -13.50
N PHE A 75 -10.68 6.00 -14.00
CA PHE A 75 -11.10 6.00 -15.40
C PHE A 75 -12.62 5.80 -15.49
N LYS A 76 -13.22 6.24 -16.60
CA LYS A 76 -14.65 6.04 -16.85
C LYS A 76 -14.92 4.63 -17.33
N ILE A 77 -15.95 3.99 -16.77
CA ILE A 77 -16.55 2.74 -17.27
C ILE A 77 -17.69 3.04 -18.22
N GLY A 78 -18.23 2.04 -18.91
CA GLY A 78 -19.18 2.23 -20.01
C GLY A 78 -20.47 2.97 -19.65
N ASN A 79 -20.90 2.92 -18.37
CA ASN A 79 -22.05 3.72 -17.86
C ASN A 79 -21.70 5.18 -17.51
N GLY A 80 -20.51 5.67 -17.87
CA GLY A 80 -20.04 7.04 -17.61
C GLY A 80 -19.53 7.32 -16.20
N ARG A 81 -19.69 6.40 -15.24
CA ARG A 81 -19.20 6.55 -13.87
C ARG A 81 -17.69 6.27 -13.78
N TYR A 82 -17.04 6.86 -12.79
CA TYR A 82 -15.63 6.59 -12.55
C TYR A 82 -15.42 5.29 -11.76
N CYS A 83 -14.45 4.50 -12.19
CA CYS A 83 -13.87 3.39 -11.45
C CYS A 83 -12.51 3.80 -10.91
N ASN A 84 -12.28 3.55 -9.62
CA ASN A 84 -11.02 3.79 -8.92
C ASN A 84 -10.48 2.43 -8.42
N PRO A 85 -9.60 1.74 -9.13
CA PRO A 85 -9.05 0.48 -8.67
C PRO A 85 -8.01 0.69 -7.56
N LEU A 86 -8.28 0.15 -6.38
CA LEU A 86 -7.30 -0.03 -5.31
C LEU A 86 -6.52 -1.30 -5.59
N THR A 87 -5.21 -1.20 -5.62
CA THR A 87 -4.32 -2.34 -5.80
C THR A 87 -3.49 -2.56 -4.54
N VAL A 88 -3.36 -3.81 -4.11
CA VAL A 88 -2.53 -4.20 -2.96
C VAL A 88 -1.60 -5.32 -3.40
N CYS A 89 -0.30 -5.16 -3.16
CA CYS A 89 0.72 -6.09 -3.58
C CYS A 89 1.69 -6.39 -2.43
N ASP A 90 2.13 -7.63 -2.34
CA ASP A 90 3.32 -7.97 -1.55
C ASP A 90 4.59 -7.46 -2.25
N SER A 91 5.39 -6.71 -1.52
CA SER A 91 6.56 -6.05 -2.09
C SER A 91 7.73 -6.99 -2.38
N LYS A 92 7.80 -8.15 -1.73
CA LYS A 92 8.84 -9.18 -1.94
C LYS A 92 8.47 -10.11 -3.09
N SER A 93 7.38 -10.85 -2.97
CA SER A 93 6.93 -11.83 -3.95
C SER A 93 6.33 -11.23 -5.22
N ARG A 94 6.00 -9.92 -5.21
CA ARG A 94 5.28 -9.24 -6.30
C ARG A 94 3.84 -9.71 -6.48
N LEU A 95 3.32 -10.56 -5.60
CA LEU A 95 1.95 -11.04 -5.67
C LEU A 95 0.98 -9.87 -5.59
N ILE A 96 0.03 -9.80 -6.50
CA ILE A 96 -1.12 -8.92 -6.38
C ILE A 96 -2.12 -9.60 -5.45
N LEU A 97 -2.17 -9.15 -4.20
CA LEU A 97 -3.08 -9.65 -3.17
C LEU A 97 -4.54 -9.27 -3.47
N GLY A 98 -4.74 -8.11 -4.06
CA GLY A 98 -6.06 -7.67 -4.49
C GLY A 98 -6.04 -6.49 -5.44
N ILE A 99 -7.06 -6.47 -6.32
CA ILE A 99 -7.46 -5.29 -7.09
C ILE A 99 -8.94 -5.10 -6.82
N LYS A 100 -9.30 -4.01 -6.13
CA LYS A 100 -10.69 -3.75 -5.73
C LYS A 100 -11.20 -2.47 -6.39
N CYS A 101 -12.23 -2.60 -7.20
CA CYS A 101 -12.85 -1.49 -7.90
C CYS A 101 -13.77 -0.69 -6.98
N HIS A 102 -13.57 0.61 -6.87
CA HIS A 102 -14.41 1.51 -6.09
C HIS A 102 -14.98 2.62 -6.98
N TYR A 103 -16.20 3.06 -6.72
CA TYR A 103 -16.70 4.31 -7.30
C TYR A 103 -16.02 5.54 -6.68
N LYS A 104 -15.79 5.48 -5.36
CA LYS A 104 -15.12 6.54 -4.58
C LYS A 104 -14.08 5.93 -3.64
N ALA A 105 -12.94 6.59 -3.53
CA ALA A 105 -11.89 6.25 -2.57
C ALA A 105 -12.25 6.81 -1.19
N THR A 106 -12.99 6.03 -0.40
CA THR A 106 -13.43 6.41 0.96
C THR A 106 -12.76 5.51 2.01
N TYR A 107 -12.75 5.98 3.27
CA TYR A 107 -12.33 5.16 4.40
C TYR A 107 -13.04 3.80 4.43
N SER A 108 -14.36 3.80 4.27
CA SER A 108 -15.16 2.56 4.35
C SER A 108 -14.80 1.59 3.22
N SER A 109 -14.72 2.05 1.97
CA SER A 109 -14.42 1.19 0.83
C SER A 109 -13.03 0.58 0.92
N VAL A 110 -12.02 1.36 1.33
CA VAL A 110 -10.64 0.86 1.52
C VAL A 110 -10.56 -0.13 2.66
N LYS A 111 -11.18 0.20 3.81
CA LYS A 111 -11.21 -0.69 4.98
C LYS A 111 -11.82 -2.05 4.64
N GLN A 112 -12.97 -2.08 3.95
CA GLN A 112 -13.62 -3.33 3.54
C GLN A 112 -12.74 -4.14 2.59
N SER A 113 -12.06 -3.47 1.66
CA SER A 113 -11.10 -4.12 0.75
C SER A 113 -9.93 -4.74 1.51
N TYR A 114 -9.36 -4.04 2.49
CA TYR A 114 -8.29 -4.58 3.33
C TYR A 114 -8.77 -5.75 4.18
N ILE A 115 -9.96 -5.69 4.78
CA ILE A 115 -10.54 -6.80 5.53
C ILE A 115 -10.65 -8.06 4.66
N SER A 116 -11.16 -7.92 3.43
CA SER A 116 -11.25 -9.04 2.48
C SER A 116 -9.87 -9.65 2.18
N ILE A 117 -8.87 -8.81 1.94
CA ILE A 117 -7.51 -9.25 1.62
C ILE A 117 -6.82 -9.86 2.86
N PHE A 118 -6.99 -9.27 4.03
CA PHE A 118 -6.43 -9.77 5.29
C PHE A 118 -7.00 -11.13 5.69
N ARG A 119 -8.29 -11.38 5.44
CA ARG A 119 -8.91 -12.69 5.66
C ARG A 119 -8.33 -13.77 4.74
N GLU A 120 -7.96 -13.41 3.51
CA GLU A 120 -7.44 -14.34 2.50
C GLU A 120 -5.94 -14.62 2.72
N TYR A 121 -5.13 -13.59 2.98
CA TYR A 121 -3.66 -13.68 2.99
C TYR A 121 -3.01 -13.50 4.37
N GLY A 122 -3.77 -13.14 5.41
CA GLY A 122 -3.24 -12.73 6.71
C GLY A 122 -2.76 -11.29 6.71
N LEU A 123 -1.97 -10.90 7.71
CA LEU A 123 -1.55 -9.51 7.95
C LEU A 123 -0.09 -9.29 7.57
N PRO A 124 0.26 -8.17 6.92
CA PRO A 124 1.65 -7.74 6.77
C PRO A 124 2.16 -7.09 8.07
N GLU A 125 3.46 -6.89 8.17
CA GLU A 125 4.03 -6.03 9.24
C GLU A 125 3.78 -4.55 8.92
N TYR A 126 4.08 -4.15 7.69
CA TYR A 126 3.95 -2.77 7.23
C TYR A 126 3.03 -2.67 6.01
N LEU A 127 2.23 -1.61 5.99
CA LEU A 127 1.47 -1.22 4.79
C LEU A 127 1.96 0.12 4.26
N HIS A 128 2.65 0.07 3.14
CA HIS A 128 3.20 1.23 2.45
C HIS A 128 2.16 1.84 1.50
N THR A 129 1.92 3.15 1.64
CA THR A 129 0.98 3.91 0.80
C THR A 129 1.57 5.27 0.44
N ASP A 130 0.89 5.99 -0.45
CA ASP A 130 1.11 7.42 -0.61
C ASP A 130 0.53 8.22 0.58
N ASN A 131 0.79 9.54 0.59
CA ASN A 131 0.28 10.44 1.62
C ASN A 131 -1.13 10.98 1.32
N GLY A 132 -1.75 10.56 0.23
CA GLY A 132 -3.06 11.04 -0.21
C GLY A 132 -4.22 10.46 0.59
N SER A 133 -5.37 11.16 0.56
CA SER A 133 -6.61 10.61 1.12
C SER A 133 -7.09 9.39 0.29
N PRO A 134 -7.59 8.33 0.94
CA PRO A 134 -7.91 8.17 2.35
C PRO A 134 -6.77 7.59 3.22
N PHE A 135 -5.59 7.34 2.65
CA PHE A 135 -4.47 6.73 3.36
C PHE A 135 -3.88 7.67 4.39
N GLY A 136 -3.54 8.90 3.98
CA GLY A 136 -2.95 9.91 4.84
C GLY A 136 -3.86 11.10 5.15
N SER A 137 -3.44 11.92 6.15
CA SER A 137 -4.08 13.17 6.54
C SER A 137 -3.02 14.24 6.79
N ILE A 138 -2.99 15.29 5.96
CA ILE A 138 -2.02 16.39 6.07
C ILE A 138 -2.13 17.14 7.42
N LYS A 139 -3.34 17.15 8.00
CA LYS A 139 -3.63 17.88 9.25
C LYS A 139 -3.14 17.15 10.52
N SER A 140 -2.76 15.89 10.43
CA SER A 140 -2.27 15.09 11.56
C SER A 140 -0.75 15.21 11.72
N PRO A 141 -0.19 15.25 12.93
CA PRO A 141 1.26 15.32 13.19
C PRO A 141 2.07 14.23 12.48
N ARG A 142 1.57 12.99 12.48
CA ARG A 142 2.16 11.82 11.78
C ARG A 142 1.53 11.58 10.43
N ARG A 143 0.69 12.50 9.93
CA ARG A 143 -0.14 12.31 8.73
C ARG A 143 -1.11 11.13 8.81
N PHE A 144 -1.36 10.61 10.00
CA PHE A 144 -2.25 9.47 10.19
C PHE A 144 -3.71 9.86 9.95
N SER A 145 -4.34 9.15 9.05
CA SER A 145 -5.79 9.15 8.83
C SER A 145 -6.48 8.19 9.80
N MET A 146 -7.80 8.18 9.81
CA MET A 146 -8.59 7.18 10.55
C MET A 146 -8.25 5.73 10.14
N LEU A 147 -7.86 5.55 8.88
CA LEU A 147 -7.44 4.26 8.35
C LEU A 147 -6.13 3.79 8.99
N CYS A 148 -5.16 4.70 9.20
CA CYS A 148 -3.91 4.36 9.87
C CYS A 148 -4.12 3.88 11.30
N TYR A 149 -4.98 4.58 12.05
CA TYR A 149 -5.30 4.14 13.42
C TYR A 149 -5.96 2.77 13.43
N TRP A 150 -6.85 2.49 12.46
CA TRP A 150 -7.45 1.15 12.34
C TRP A 150 -6.40 0.09 11.94
N LEU A 151 -5.45 0.40 11.07
CA LEU A 151 -4.34 -0.51 10.72
C LEU A 151 -3.51 -0.85 11.97
N ILE A 152 -3.18 0.15 12.79
CA ILE A 152 -2.46 -0.06 14.06
C ILE A 152 -3.32 -0.92 15.02
N ASP A 153 -4.64 -0.74 15.03
CA ASP A 153 -5.57 -1.55 15.86
C ASP A 153 -5.49 -3.04 15.50
N VAL A 154 -5.28 -3.38 14.24
CA VAL A 154 -5.15 -4.77 13.78
C VAL A 154 -3.69 -5.25 13.71
N GLY A 155 -2.74 -4.44 14.20
CA GLY A 155 -1.33 -4.81 14.28
C GLY A 155 -0.53 -4.61 12.99
N VAL A 156 -0.97 -3.75 12.08
CA VAL A 156 -0.27 -3.38 10.84
C VAL A 156 0.24 -1.95 10.96
N LEU A 157 1.53 -1.72 10.73
CA LEU A 157 2.12 -0.38 10.81
C LEU A 157 2.00 0.35 9.45
N PRO A 158 1.30 1.51 9.40
CA PRO A 158 1.25 2.32 8.19
C PRO A 158 2.59 3.04 7.96
N VAL A 159 3.10 2.96 6.74
CA VAL A 159 4.32 3.63 6.28
C VAL A 159 4.00 4.43 5.03
N PHE A 160 4.51 5.66 4.94
CA PHE A 160 4.27 6.54 3.80
C PHE A 160 5.52 6.72 2.96
N SER A 161 5.31 6.96 1.66
CA SER A 161 6.36 7.44 0.77
C SER A 161 6.89 8.80 1.24
N ASP A 162 8.19 9.02 1.09
CA ASP A 162 8.76 10.34 1.34
C ASP A 162 8.23 11.35 0.31
N PRO A 163 8.00 12.62 0.72
CA PRO A 163 7.56 13.65 -0.20
C PRO A 163 8.53 13.81 -1.37
N GLY A 164 8.01 13.82 -2.61
CA GLY A 164 8.83 13.99 -3.81
C GLY A 164 9.67 12.77 -4.23
N CYS A 165 9.44 11.60 -3.62
CA CYS A 165 10.17 10.37 -3.92
C CYS A 165 9.29 9.32 -4.64
N PRO A 166 8.82 9.56 -5.89
CA PRO A 166 7.97 8.61 -6.62
C PRO A 166 8.67 7.28 -6.89
N GLN A 167 10.02 7.24 -6.90
CA GLN A 167 10.80 6.01 -7.12
C GLN A 167 10.48 4.93 -6.07
N GLN A 168 10.06 5.31 -4.86
CA GLN A 168 9.68 4.39 -3.79
C GLN A 168 8.47 3.52 -4.17
N ASN A 169 7.63 4.01 -5.09
CA ASN A 169 6.47 3.29 -5.63
C ASN A 169 6.67 2.73 -7.05
N GLY A 170 7.91 2.75 -7.58
CA GLY A 170 8.20 2.37 -8.96
C GLY A 170 7.82 0.92 -9.34
N ARG A 171 7.73 0.02 -8.34
CA ARG A 171 7.25 -1.36 -8.52
C ARG A 171 5.76 -1.36 -8.85
N HIS A 172 4.98 -0.60 -8.10
CA HIS A 172 3.54 -0.41 -8.27
C HIS A 172 3.23 0.28 -9.61
N GLU A 173 3.95 1.34 -9.95
CA GLU A 173 3.79 2.05 -11.23
C GLU A 173 3.98 1.11 -12.43
N ARG A 174 4.95 0.20 -12.37
CA ARG A 174 5.17 -0.79 -13.43
C ARG A 174 3.99 -1.74 -13.57
N MET A 175 3.46 -2.24 -12.47
CA MET A 175 2.27 -3.09 -12.44
C MET A 175 1.05 -2.33 -12.96
N HIS A 176 0.83 -1.07 -12.51
CA HIS A 176 -0.25 -0.22 -12.98
C HIS A 176 -0.22 0.05 -14.49
N ARG A 177 0.98 0.18 -15.08
CA ARG A 177 1.14 0.30 -16.53
C ARG A 177 0.67 -0.94 -17.26
N ASP A 178 0.98 -2.13 -16.73
CA ASP A 178 0.56 -3.40 -17.32
C ASP A 178 -0.96 -3.59 -17.14
N LEU A 179 -1.50 -3.29 -15.96
CA LEU A 179 -2.94 -3.29 -15.69
C LEU A 179 -3.70 -2.34 -16.63
N LYS A 180 -3.19 -1.12 -16.82
CA LYS A 180 -3.78 -0.15 -17.76
C LYS A 180 -3.84 -0.69 -19.19
N ALA A 181 -2.76 -1.32 -19.64
CA ALA A 181 -2.70 -1.89 -20.98
C ALA A 181 -3.63 -3.08 -21.17
N TYR A 182 -3.84 -3.87 -20.11
CA TYR A 182 -4.78 -4.99 -20.11
C TYR A 182 -6.23 -4.54 -20.13
N CYS A 183 -6.57 -3.55 -19.29
CA CYS A 183 -7.95 -3.09 -19.14
C CYS A 183 -8.43 -2.15 -20.28
N LYS A 184 -7.51 -1.42 -20.93
CA LYS A 184 -7.88 -0.43 -21.96
C LYS A 184 -8.85 -0.97 -23.04
N PRO A 185 -8.67 -2.19 -23.60
CA PRO A 185 -9.62 -2.77 -24.56
C PRO A 185 -10.83 -3.46 -23.90
N LYS A 186 -10.90 -3.53 -22.58
CA LYS A 186 -11.89 -4.27 -21.79
C LYS A 186 -12.62 -3.34 -20.80
N ILE A 187 -13.15 -2.22 -21.29
CA ILE A 187 -13.97 -1.31 -20.49
C ILE A 187 -15.38 -1.86 -20.41
N MET A 188 -15.87 -2.15 -19.20
CA MET A 188 -17.17 -2.73 -18.95
C MET A 188 -18.22 -1.69 -18.53
N ASN A 189 -19.51 -2.03 -18.65
CA ASN A 189 -20.59 -1.11 -18.33
C ASN A 189 -20.87 -0.98 -16.82
N THR A 190 -20.55 -1.99 -16.03
CA THR A 190 -20.81 -2.00 -14.59
C THR A 190 -19.52 -2.22 -13.80
N LEU A 191 -19.54 -1.76 -12.54
CA LEU A 191 -18.39 -1.93 -11.66
C LEU A 191 -18.10 -3.42 -11.36
N SER A 192 -19.15 -4.24 -11.24
CA SER A 192 -19.00 -5.68 -11.02
C SER A 192 -18.31 -6.35 -12.22
N LYS A 193 -18.77 -6.11 -13.46
CA LYS A 193 -18.10 -6.65 -14.65
C LYS A 193 -16.68 -6.12 -14.83
N GLN A 194 -16.44 -4.86 -14.42
CA GLN A 194 -15.08 -4.32 -14.43
C GLN A 194 -14.20 -4.98 -13.37
N GLN A 195 -14.77 -5.40 -12.23
CA GLN A 195 -14.05 -6.18 -11.22
C GLN A 195 -13.64 -7.54 -11.76
N GLU A 196 -14.48 -8.23 -12.51
CA GLU A 196 -14.15 -9.51 -13.16
C GLU A 196 -12.92 -9.39 -14.07
N VAL A 197 -12.84 -8.31 -14.87
CA VAL A 197 -11.67 -8.01 -15.71
C VAL A 197 -10.41 -7.77 -14.87
N MET A 198 -10.54 -7.11 -13.70
CA MET A 198 -9.42 -6.93 -12.78
C MET A 198 -8.96 -8.24 -12.16
N ASP A 199 -9.89 -9.13 -11.82
CA ASP A 199 -9.60 -10.43 -11.25
C ASP A 199 -8.95 -11.37 -12.28
N GLU A 200 -9.38 -11.34 -13.55
CA GLU A 200 -8.68 -12.01 -14.66
C GLU A 200 -7.23 -11.54 -14.81
N PHE A 201 -7.01 -10.21 -14.76
CA PHE A 201 -5.65 -9.68 -14.81
C PHE A 201 -4.81 -10.13 -13.62
N ARG A 202 -5.37 -10.09 -12.39
CA ARG A 202 -4.70 -10.55 -11.17
C ARG A 202 -4.27 -12.00 -11.32
N LYS A 203 -5.16 -12.87 -11.80
CA LYS A 203 -4.87 -14.28 -12.04
C LYS A 203 -3.76 -14.48 -13.06
N GLU A 204 -3.84 -13.84 -14.23
CA GLU A 204 -2.78 -13.90 -15.25
C GLU A 204 -1.44 -13.42 -14.69
N TYR A 205 -1.44 -12.31 -13.94
CA TYR A 205 -0.24 -11.71 -13.37
C TYR A 205 0.42 -12.62 -12.33
N ASN A 206 -0.37 -13.22 -11.45
CA ASN A 206 0.12 -14.02 -10.34
C ASN A 206 0.54 -15.45 -10.75
N GLU A 207 -0.27 -16.11 -11.55
CA GLU A 207 -0.12 -17.54 -11.83
C GLU A 207 0.68 -17.82 -13.11
N ILE A 208 0.60 -16.94 -14.11
CA ILE A 208 1.13 -17.23 -15.45
C ILE A 208 2.38 -16.41 -15.75
N ARG A 209 2.43 -15.13 -15.31
CA ARG A 209 3.46 -14.20 -15.72
C ARG A 209 4.81 -14.47 -15.05
N PRO A 210 5.91 -14.75 -15.82
CA PRO A 210 7.25 -14.84 -15.27
C PRO A 210 7.79 -13.46 -14.87
N HIS A 211 8.48 -13.37 -13.73
CA HIS A 211 9.11 -12.15 -13.23
C HIS A 211 10.63 -12.27 -13.17
N GLU A 212 11.34 -11.35 -13.81
CA GLU A 212 12.81 -11.34 -13.82
C GLU A 212 13.40 -11.22 -12.42
N SER A 213 12.78 -10.39 -11.55
CA SER A 213 13.20 -10.25 -10.14
C SER A 213 12.98 -11.50 -9.29
N LEU A 214 12.17 -12.45 -9.77
CA LEU A 214 11.89 -13.74 -9.13
C LEU A 214 12.56 -14.89 -9.87
N LYS A 215 13.67 -14.63 -10.57
CA LYS A 215 14.37 -15.64 -11.39
C LYS A 215 13.41 -16.35 -12.36
N MET A 216 12.52 -15.58 -13.01
CA MET A 216 11.49 -16.04 -13.94
C MET A 216 10.39 -16.94 -13.33
N LYS A 217 10.33 -17.08 -12.02
CA LYS A 217 9.18 -17.70 -11.33
C LYS A 217 7.97 -16.75 -11.35
N THR A 218 6.79 -17.30 -11.11
CA THR A 218 5.56 -16.51 -10.96
C THR A 218 5.44 -15.96 -9.54
N PRO A 219 4.70 -14.85 -9.33
CA PRO A 219 4.44 -14.33 -7.99
C PRO A 219 3.77 -15.34 -7.06
N GLU A 220 2.81 -16.11 -7.57
CA GLU A 220 2.12 -17.18 -6.83
C GLU A 220 3.09 -18.22 -6.28
N PHE A 221 4.03 -18.68 -7.14
CA PHE A 221 5.05 -19.64 -6.72
C PHE A 221 6.01 -19.06 -5.63
N ALA A 222 6.24 -17.75 -5.66
CA ALA A 222 7.20 -17.08 -4.77
C ALA A 222 6.58 -16.57 -3.47
N HIS A 223 5.24 -16.63 -3.33
CA HIS A 223 4.54 -16.10 -2.17
C HIS A 223 4.15 -17.19 -1.19
N GLU A 224 4.30 -16.88 0.08
CA GLU A 224 3.77 -17.66 1.20
C GLU A 224 2.78 -16.79 1.98
N LYS A 225 1.66 -17.39 2.37
CA LYS A 225 0.65 -16.73 3.18
C LYS A 225 1.23 -16.28 4.53
N SER A 226 0.79 -15.14 5.03
CA SER A 226 1.23 -14.66 6.34
C SER A 226 0.75 -15.57 7.46
N LYS A 227 1.63 -15.82 8.43
CA LYS A 227 1.31 -16.53 9.67
C LYS A 227 0.50 -15.66 10.65
N ARG A 228 0.44 -14.36 10.43
CA ARG A 228 -0.32 -13.40 11.23
C ARG A 228 -1.75 -13.34 10.72
N GLU A 229 -2.66 -14.01 11.41
CA GLU A 229 -4.06 -14.05 11.05
C GLU A 229 -4.80 -12.75 11.37
N TYR A 230 -5.75 -12.38 10.50
CA TYR A 230 -6.64 -11.27 10.77
C TYR A 230 -7.79 -11.70 11.69
N SER A 231 -7.99 -10.94 12.77
CA SER A 231 -9.13 -11.10 13.68
C SER A 231 -9.95 -9.82 13.74
N GLU A 232 -11.27 -9.98 13.74
CA GLU A 232 -12.20 -8.85 13.95
C GLU A 232 -12.32 -8.46 15.43
N ARG A 233 -11.83 -9.30 16.32
CA ARG A 233 -11.85 -9.02 17.76
C ARG A 233 -10.95 -7.82 18.04
N LYS A 234 -11.47 -6.85 18.77
CA LYS A 234 -10.66 -5.74 19.25
C LYS A 234 -9.59 -6.28 20.19
N ILE A 235 -8.34 -6.12 19.80
CA ILE A 235 -7.23 -6.37 20.71
C ILE A 235 -7.21 -5.21 21.71
N LEU A 236 -7.52 -5.49 22.96
CA LEU A 236 -7.34 -4.54 24.05
C LEU A 236 -5.84 -4.25 24.16
N TYR A 237 -5.51 -2.97 24.28
CA TYR A 237 -4.14 -2.53 24.50
C TYR A 237 -4.06 -1.87 25.86
N GLU A 238 -3.18 -2.40 26.70
CA GLU A 238 -2.90 -1.88 28.02
C GLU A 238 -1.60 -1.07 27.98
N TYR A 239 -1.71 0.20 28.35
CA TYR A 239 -0.53 1.05 28.48
C TYR A 239 0.23 0.69 29.76
N PRO A 240 1.57 0.77 29.76
CA PRO A 240 2.37 0.62 30.98
C PRO A 240 1.94 1.62 32.06
N ILE A 241 2.17 1.26 33.34
CA ILE A 241 1.68 2.01 34.50
C ILE A 241 2.22 3.46 34.58
N ASP A 242 3.37 3.71 33.97
CA ASP A 242 4.03 5.03 33.90
C ASP A 242 3.45 5.94 32.80
N TYR A 243 2.40 5.49 32.11
CA TYR A 243 1.73 6.31 31.09
C TYR A 243 0.48 6.99 31.64
N LYS A 244 0.31 8.26 31.35
CA LYS A 244 -0.94 8.97 31.57
C LYS A 244 -1.90 8.73 30.41
N ILE A 245 -2.97 7.98 30.65
CA ILE A 245 -3.93 7.57 29.62
C ILE A 245 -4.97 8.65 29.43
N MET A 246 -5.24 9.03 28.18
CA MET A 246 -6.22 10.05 27.82
C MET A 246 -7.10 9.58 26.68
N LYS A 247 -8.40 9.92 26.74
CA LYS A 247 -9.35 9.69 25.64
C LYS A 247 -9.30 10.86 24.65
N VAL A 248 -9.19 10.56 23.36
CA VAL A 248 -9.26 11.56 22.29
C VAL A 248 -10.73 11.86 22.01
N THR A 249 -11.11 13.12 22.10
CA THR A 249 -12.47 13.62 21.84
C THR A 249 -12.82 13.58 20.35
N ILE A 250 -14.08 13.89 20.02
CA ILE A 250 -14.55 13.98 18.64
C ILE A 250 -13.78 15.01 17.82
N ASN A 251 -13.29 16.06 18.44
CA ASN A 251 -12.49 17.13 17.81
C ASN A 251 -11.01 16.75 17.62
N GLY A 252 -10.60 15.55 18.05
CA GLY A 252 -9.23 15.06 17.89
C GLY A 252 -8.26 15.55 18.95
N ALA A 253 -8.73 16.15 20.05
CA ALA A 253 -7.92 16.60 21.18
C ALA A 253 -8.10 15.67 22.39
N ALA A 254 -7.05 15.50 23.18
CA ALA A 254 -7.08 14.81 24.46
C ALA A 254 -6.98 15.83 25.60
N ARG A 255 -7.74 15.61 26.68
CA ARG A 255 -7.76 16.52 27.84
C ARG A 255 -6.53 16.29 28.70
N TRP A 256 -5.83 17.38 29.01
CA TRP A 256 -4.69 17.42 29.91
C TRP A 256 -5.03 18.24 31.16
N GLY A 257 -5.13 17.58 32.33
CA GLY A 257 -5.58 18.23 33.55
C GLY A 257 -7.02 18.77 33.46
N ALA A 258 -7.29 19.86 34.16
CA ALA A 258 -8.64 20.42 34.26
C ALA A 258 -9.03 21.27 33.04
N TYR A 259 -8.11 22.05 32.50
CA TYR A 259 -8.44 23.12 31.54
C TYR A 259 -7.66 23.09 30.23
N HIS A 260 -6.68 22.17 30.07
CA HIS A 260 -5.77 22.16 28.90
C HIS A 260 -6.10 21.02 27.93
N TRP A 261 -5.75 21.23 26.66
CA TRP A 261 -6.01 20.30 25.59
C TRP A 261 -4.81 20.09 24.68
N VAL A 262 -4.50 18.85 24.40
CA VAL A 262 -3.46 18.47 23.44
C VAL A 262 -4.12 17.94 22.19
N PHE A 263 -3.92 18.60 21.05
CA PHE A 263 -4.45 18.10 19.80
C PHE A 263 -3.61 16.93 19.27
N VAL A 264 -4.24 15.80 19.15
CA VAL A 264 -3.63 14.56 18.67
C VAL A 264 -3.86 14.39 17.17
N SER A 265 -5.09 14.15 16.79
CA SER A 265 -5.52 13.95 15.42
C SER A 265 -7.03 13.71 15.35
N SER A 266 -7.70 14.24 14.35
CA SER A 266 -9.09 13.92 14.09
C SER A 266 -9.31 12.43 13.73
N GLY A 267 -8.27 11.75 13.22
CA GLY A 267 -8.30 10.32 12.93
C GLY A 267 -8.27 9.43 14.17
N ALA A 268 -7.80 9.96 15.32
CA ALA A 268 -7.69 9.25 16.60
C ALA A 268 -8.95 9.33 17.45
N ARG A 269 -9.99 10.05 17.00
CA ARG A 269 -11.23 10.27 17.79
C ARG A 269 -11.80 9.00 18.37
N GLY A 270 -12.21 9.08 19.65
CA GLY A 270 -12.79 7.98 20.41
C GLY A 270 -11.78 6.94 20.91
N ARG A 271 -10.49 7.06 20.56
CA ARG A 271 -9.42 6.16 20.98
C ARG A 271 -8.72 6.68 22.24
N TYR A 272 -8.00 5.80 22.91
CA TYR A 272 -7.13 6.16 24.03
C TYR A 272 -5.70 6.31 23.56
N VAL A 273 -5.00 7.29 24.08
CA VAL A 273 -3.57 7.56 23.87
C VAL A 273 -2.85 7.61 25.20
N GLY A 274 -1.59 7.23 25.22
CA GLY A 274 -0.74 7.25 26.40
C GLY A 274 0.32 8.33 26.30
N ALA A 275 0.46 9.16 27.30
CA ALA A 275 1.54 10.14 27.42
C ALA A 275 2.57 9.65 28.44
N LYS A 276 3.86 9.68 28.06
CA LYS A 276 5.00 9.33 28.89
C LYS A 276 5.92 10.53 29.02
N GLU A 277 6.23 10.94 30.24
CA GLU A 277 7.20 11.99 30.50
C GLU A 277 8.62 11.50 30.18
N ILE A 278 9.38 12.34 29.47
CA ILE A 278 10.78 12.08 29.15
C ILE A 278 11.73 13.02 29.88
N GLY A 279 11.19 13.86 30.74
CA GLY A 279 11.89 14.79 31.63
C GLY A 279 11.55 16.25 31.39
N ASN A 280 11.70 17.07 32.43
CA ASN A 280 11.52 18.53 32.40
C ASN A 280 10.17 19.04 31.90
N GLY A 281 9.11 18.23 32.02
CA GLY A 281 7.77 18.56 31.52
C GLY A 281 7.58 18.33 30.02
N ILE A 282 8.50 17.60 29.38
CA ILE A 282 8.33 17.15 28.00
C ILE A 282 7.67 15.77 27.99
N TRP A 283 6.58 15.64 27.25
CA TRP A 283 5.78 14.45 27.17
C TRP A 283 5.71 13.89 25.76
N ASN A 284 6.12 12.63 25.59
CA ASN A 284 5.90 11.85 24.37
C ASN A 284 4.47 11.29 24.39
N LEU A 285 3.76 11.41 23.26
CA LEU A 285 2.42 10.87 23.10
C LEU A 285 2.42 9.67 22.17
N TYR A 286 1.83 8.58 22.63
CA TYR A 286 1.78 7.30 21.92
C TYR A 286 0.35 6.89 21.61
N TYR A 287 0.19 6.23 20.47
CA TYR A 287 -0.98 5.40 20.22
C TYR A 287 -0.51 3.94 20.15
N ARG A 288 -0.90 3.16 21.16
CA ARG A 288 -0.27 1.87 21.45
C ARG A 288 1.25 2.06 21.53
N ASP A 289 2.03 1.28 20.77
CA ASP A 289 3.50 1.40 20.71
C ASP A 289 4.00 2.46 19.72
N VAL A 290 3.10 3.15 19.03
CA VAL A 290 3.47 4.10 17.97
C VAL A 290 3.55 5.50 18.55
N LEU A 291 4.77 6.06 18.56
CA LEU A 291 5.01 7.44 18.97
C LEU A 291 4.36 8.41 17.95
N LEU A 292 3.41 9.22 18.40
CA LEU A 292 2.70 10.20 17.57
C LEU A 292 3.42 11.54 17.47
N GLY A 293 4.07 11.95 18.53
CA GLY A 293 4.73 13.23 18.68
C GLY A 293 5.01 13.55 20.15
N TYR A 294 5.38 14.79 20.42
CA TYR A 294 5.61 15.25 21.78
C TYR A 294 5.00 16.64 22.00
N PHE A 295 4.83 17.02 23.28
CA PHE A 295 4.44 18.36 23.68
C PHE A 295 5.17 18.76 24.97
N ASP A 296 5.30 20.08 25.18
CA ASP A 296 5.86 20.68 26.39
C ASP A 296 4.71 21.15 27.29
N GLU A 297 4.62 20.62 28.50
CA GLU A 297 3.58 20.95 29.46
C GLU A 297 3.68 22.42 29.92
N LYS A 298 4.88 22.98 30.05
CA LYS A 298 5.08 24.38 30.42
C LYS A 298 4.53 25.32 29.35
N VAL A 299 4.74 24.97 28.07
CA VAL A 299 4.17 25.72 26.95
C VAL A 299 2.66 25.57 26.90
N LEU A 300 2.14 24.38 27.18
CA LEU A 300 0.70 24.11 27.22
C LEU A 300 0.01 24.95 28.30
N ILE A 301 0.61 25.08 29.48
CA ILE A 301 0.07 25.87 30.60
C ILE A 301 0.13 27.38 30.29
N ARG A 302 1.23 27.86 29.68
CA ARG A 302 1.38 29.29 29.31
C ARG A 302 0.45 29.75 28.20
N ASN A 303 0.17 28.87 27.21
CA ASN A 303 -0.63 29.19 26.02
C ASN A 303 -2.15 29.05 26.25
N GLU A 304 -2.60 29.08 27.46
CA GLU A 304 -4.01 29.18 27.87
C GLU A 304 -4.99 28.28 27.13
N GLN A 305 -4.76 27.01 27.03
CA GLN A 305 -5.79 26.00 26.69
C GLN A 305 -5.46 24.97 25.61
N TYR A 306 -4.55 25.26 24.63
CA TYR A 306 -4.43 24.36 23.48
C TYR A 306 -3.02 24.29 22.88
N VAL A 307 -2.49 23.08 22.75
CA VAL A 307 -1.21 22.82 22.05
C VAL A 307 -1.39 21.72 21.00
N LYS A 308 -0.73 21.86 19.87
CA LYS A 308 -0.58 20.79 18.86
C LYS A 308 0.68 19.99 19.14
N LEU A 309 0.63 18.69 18.89
CA LEU A 309 1.81 17.84 18.96
C LEU A 309 2.90 18.36 18.04
N SER A 310 4.11 18.49 18.55
CA SER A 310 5.31 18.73 17.77
C SER A 310 5.68 17.48 16.99
N ARG A 311 6.13 17.68 15.75
CA ARG A 311 6.58 16.59 14.89
C ARG A 311 7.94 16.08 15.35
N ILE A 312 8.12 14.78 15.33
CA ILE A 312 9.45 14.20 15.46
C ILE A 312 10.18 14.49 14.15
N LYS A 313 11.34 15.14 14.26
CA LYS A 313 12.28 15.20 13.13
C LYS A 313 12.88 13.81 13.02
N VAL A 314 12.50 13.06 11.98
CA VAL A 314 13.09 11.77 11.60
C VAL A 314 14.22 12.03 10.62
#